data_2ba30579ce6f2e62e49569a74e9da9e7
#
_entry.id   2ba30579ce6f2e62e49569a74e9da9e7
#
_cell.length_a   1.000
_cell.length_b   1.000
_cell.length_c   1.000
_cell.angle_alpha   90.00
_cell.angle_beta   90.00
_cell.angle_gamma   90.00
#
_symmetry.space_group_name_H-M   'P 1'
#
loop_
_entity.id
_entity.type
_entity.pdbx_description
1 polymer ?
#
loop_
_entity_poly.entity_id
_entity_poly.type
_entity_poly.pdbx_seq_one_letter_code
_entity_poly.pdbx_strand_id
1 'polypeptide(L)'
;MDAIAKKLNLGRWNFYGAVYGPEPVRNALLSVIKDAFLKGIPGAKYYQPEDMPDNIVLQTRHKTLQGIPSTTELRWVDWLPNGAHLFFSPIAKVSGDDGMAQYQLCRRRCEEAGMDFIGTFVVGMREMHHIVCIVFNRKDRESRRKAHWLIKTLIDDAAERGWGEYRTHLAMMDQIANTYSFNDHAQLKLNQKIKDTLDPKGILSPGKNGVWPSRYNAEEWKIMEE
;
A
#
# COMPACT_ATOMS: atom_id res chain seq x y z
N MET A 1 -8.25 7.30 -19.88
CA MET A 1 -7.02 6.66 -19.38
C MET A 1 -6.02 6.43 -20.50
N ASP A 2 -6.36 5.69 -21.57
CA ASP A 2 -5.42 5.34 -22.64
C ASP A 2 -4.79 6.55 -23.35
N ALA A 3 -5.53 7.63 -23.54
CA ALA A 3 -4.99 8.88 -24.12
C ALA A 3 -3.94 9.54 -23.21
N ILE A 4 -4.17 9.53 -21.89
CA ILE A 4 -3.21 10.07 -20.91
C ILE A 4 -1.98 9.18 -20.84
N ALA A 5 -2.15 7.87 -20.79
CA ALA A 5 -1.04 6.91 -20.76
C ALA A 5 -0.17 7.08 -22.03
N LYS A 6 -0.79 7.21 -23.20
CA LYS A 6 -0.08 7.47 -24.46
C LYS A 6 0.66 8.80 -24.45
N LYS A 7 0.03 9.89 -23.98
CA LYS A 7 0.64 11.21 -23.86
C LYS A 7 1.86 11.23 -22.93
N LEU A 8 1.78 10.51 -21.81
CA LEU A 8 2.82 10.43 -20.81
C LEU A 8 3.79 9.24 -21.04
N ASN A 9 3.61 8.49 -22.13
CA ASN A 9 4.39 7.28 -22.45
C ASN A 9 4.43 6.28 -21.28
N LEU A 10 3.29 6.06 -20.63
CA LEU A 10 3.15 5.11 -19.52
C LEU A 10 2.76 3.73 -20.03
N GLY A 11 3.46 2.71 -19.59
CA GLY A 11 3.08 1.31 -19.79
C GLY A 11 1.95 0.88 -18.87
N ARG A 12 1.42 -0.33 -19.09
CA ARG A 12 0.48 -0.99 -18.15
C ARG A 12 1.17 -1.26 -16.81
N TRP A 13 2.45 -1.61 -16.85
CA TRP A 13 3.33 -1.75 -15.70
C TRP A 13 4.49 -0.79 -15.84
N ASN A 14 4.78 -0.08 -14.76
CA ASN A 14 5.87 0.88 -14.71
C ASN A 14 6.73 0.54 -13.50
N PHE A 15 8.02 0.32 -13.71
CA PHE A 15 8.98 0.12 -12.65
C PHE A 15 9.78 1.40 -12.43
N TYR A 16 9.86 1.85 -11.20
CA TYR A 16 10.68 2.97 -10.77
C TYR A 16 11.68 2.46 -9.72
N GLY A 17 12.95 2.74 -9.94
CA GLY A 17 14.00 2.33 -9.03
C GLY A 17 15.14 3.33 -9.05
N ALA A 18 15.98 3.27 -8.02
CA ALA A 18 17.22 4.01 -7.95
C ALA A 18 18.35 3.12 -7.43
N VAL A 19 19.55 3.38 -7.87
CA VAL A 19 20.77 2.76 -7.36
C VAL A 19 21.61 3.82 -6.65
N TYR A 20 22.11 3.48 -5.48
CA TYR A 20 22.88 4.36 -4.61
C TYR A 20 24.29 3.80 -4.40
N GLY A 21 25.24 4.66 -4.04
CA GLY A 21 26.61 4.29 -3.73
C GLY A 21 27.64 4.90 -4.71
N PRO A 22 28.89 4.45 -4.68
CA PRO A 22 29.96 4.90 -5.58
C PRO A 22 29.62 4.65 -7.05
N GLU A 23 30.01 5.57 -7.92
CA GLU A 23 29.64 5.54 -9.34
C GLU A 23 29.94 4.21 -10.05
N PRO A 24 31.11 3.58 -9.91
CA PRO A 24 31.39 2.30 -10.57
C PRO A 24 30.42 1.19 -10.15
N VAL A 25 30.02 1.16 -8.88
CA VAL A 25 29.06 0.18 -8.34
C VAL A 25 27.67 0.45 -8.91
N ARG A 26 27.23 1.71 -8.92
CA ARG A 26 25.93 2.08 -9.50
C ARG A 26 25.86 1.69 -10.98
N ASN A 27 26.88 1.97 -11.76
CA ASN A 27 26.93 1.65 -13.18
C ASN A 27 26.84 0.14 -13.44
N ALA A 28 27.57 -0.66 -12.66
CA ALA A 28 27.50 -2.11 -12.74
C ALA A 28 26.11 -2.65 -12.40
N LEU A 29 25.51 -2.19 -11.29
CA LEU A 29 24.15 -2.58 -10.89
C LEU A 29 23.10 -2.15 -11.92
N LEU A 30 23.20 -0.93 -12.44
CA LEU A 30 22.27 -0.42 -13.43
C LEU A 30 22.33 -1.24 -14.73
N SER A 31 23.52 -1.66 -15.17
CA SER A 31 23.68 -2.53 -16.32
C SER A 31 22.94 -3.88 -16.13
N VAL A 32 23.14 -4.51 -14.98
CA VAL A 32 22.47 -5.78 -14.64
C VAL A 32 20.96 -5.63 -14.61
N ILE A 33 20.46 -4.57 -13.97
CA ILE A 33 19.02 -4.30 -13.87
C ILE A 33 18.43 -4.04 -15.27
N LYS A 34 19.05 -3.18 -16.07
CA LYS A 34 18.60 -2.91 -17.45
C LYS A 34 18.54 -4.18 -18.29
N ASP A 35 19.56 -4.99 -18.23
CA ASP A 35 19.64 -6.25 -18.97
C ASP A 35 18.52 -7.21 -18.55
N ALA A 36 18.26 -7.34 -17.23
CA ALA A 36 17.21 -8.19 -16.73
C ALA A 36 15.83 -7.78 -17.26
N PHE A 37 15.51 -6.48 -17.26
CA PHE A 37 14.22 -6.00 -17.76
C PHE A 37 14.14 -6.04 -19.30
N LEU A 38 15.14 -5.54 -20.01
CA LEU A 38 15.07 -5.40 -21.47
C LEU A 38 15.17 -6.74 -22.20
N LYS A 39 15.93 -7.69 -21.65
CA LYS A 39 16.04 -9.05 -22.21
C LYS A 39 14.91 -9.98 -21.72
N GLY A 40 14.46 -9.78 -20.47
CA GLY A 40 13.45 -10.64 -19.85
C GLY A 40 12.00 -10.29 -20.21
N ILE A 41 11.72 -9.06 -20.63
CA ILE A 41 10.37 -8.59 -20.90
C ILE A 41 10.28 -8.03 -22.33
N PRO A 42 9.66 -8.77 -23.27
CA PRO A 42 9.48 -8.30 -24.65
C PRO A 42 8.75 -6.95 -24.70
N GLY A 43 9.34 -5.97 -25.40
CA GLY A 43 8.76 -4.65 -25.55
C GLY A 43 8.98 -3.69 -24.35
N ALA A 44 9.72 -4.11 -23.32
CA ALA A 44 10.13 -3.21 -22.24
C ALA A 44 10.94 -2.03 -22.78
N LYS A 45 10.71 -0.84 -22.19
CA LYS A 45 11.42 0.38 -22.51
C LYS A 45 12.09 0.91 -21.25
N TYR A 46 13.26 1.50 -21.41
CA TYR A 46 13.99 2.11 -20.33
C TYR A 46 14.17 3.62 -20.58
N TYR A 47 14.01 4.40 -19.53
CA TYR A 47 14.20 5.84 -19.55
C TYR A 47 14.95 6.29 -18.29
N GLN A 48 15.77 7.31 -18.46
CA GLN A 48 16.33 8.10 -17.36
C GLN A 48 15.52 9.40 -17.20
N PRO A 49 15.57 10.06 -16.04
CA PRO A 49 14.87 11.34 -15.85
C PRO A 49 15.23 12.41 -16.90
N GLU A 50 16.47 12.41 -17.34
CA GLU A 50 17.01 13.33 -18.35
C GLU A 50 16.40 13.10 -19.75
N ASP A 51 16.00 11.87 -20.07
CA ASP A 51 15.38 11.51 -21.35
C ASP A 51 13.96 12.08 -21.47
N MET A 52 13.30 12.39 -20.33
CA MET A 52 11.91 12.80 -20.27
C MET A 52 11.68 13.95 -19.27
N PRO A 53 12.27 15.13 -19.51
CA PRO A 53 12.23 16.25 -18.55
C PRO A 53 10.81 16.76 -18.28
N ASP A 54 9.91 16.65 -19.25
CA ASP A 54 8.51 17.11 -19.15
C ASP A 54 7.55 16.05 -18.60
N ASN A 55 8.04 14.83 -18.31
CA ASN A 55 7.21 13.78 -17.75
C ASN A 55 7.07 13.96 -16.23
N ILE A 56 5.97 14.58 -15.82
CA ILE A 56 5.72 14.91 -14.41
C ILE A 56 5.74 13.67 -13.48
N VAL A 57 5.33 12.49 -13.96
CA VAL A 57 5.33 11.26 -13.16
C VAL A 57 6.76 10.83 -12.89
N LEU A 58 7.60 10.74 -13.93
CA LEU A 58 8.99 10.34 -13.79
C LEU A 58 9.78 11.36 -12.96
N GLN A 59 9.58 12.65 -13.19
CA GLN A 59 10.27 13.71 -12.44
C GLN A 59 9.88 13.73 -10.96
N THR A 60 8.60 13.47 -10.64
CA THR A 60 8.15 13.34 -9.24
C THR A 60 8.82 12.15 -8.57
N ARG A 61 8.83 10.97 -9.22
CA ARG A 61 9.52 9.78 -8.71
C ARG A 61 11.01 10.00 -8.53
N HIS A 62 11.68 10.63 -9.50
CA HIS A 62 13.08 10.97 -9.41
C HIS A 62 13.40 11.81 -8.16
N LYS A 63 12.64 12.89 -7.92
CA LYS A 63 12.80 13.73 -6.73
C LYS A 63 12.57 12.95 -5.43
N THR A 64 11.51 12.14 -5.39
CA THR A 64 11.19 11.31 -4.21
C THR A 64 12.34 10.34 -3.90
N LEU A 65 12.92 9.70 -4.91
CA LEU A 65 14.06 8.78 -4.76
C LEU A 65 15.37 9.49 -4.37
N GLN A 66 15.47 10.80 -4.58
CA GLN A 66 16.55 11.66 -4.06
C GLN A 66 16.32 12.12 -2.62
N GLY A 67 15.20 11.78 -2.00
CA GLY A 67 14.83 12.24 -0.65
C GLY A 67 14.23 13.64 -0.63
N ILE A 68 13.79 14.19 -1.75
CA ILE A 68 13.10 15.48 -1.82
C ILE A 68 11.61 15.27 -1.58
N PRO A 69 11.05 15.71 -0.43
CA PRO A 69 9.66 15.47 -0.10
C PRO A 69 8.72 16.27 -1.00
N SER A 70 7.60 15.66 -1.37
CA SER A 70 6.56 16.29 -2.18
C SER A 70 5.21 15.65 -1.91
N THR A 71 4.14 16.44 -1.98
CA THR A 71 2.75 15.96 -1.94
C THR A 71 2.17 15.74 -3.34
N THR A 72 2.94 15.98 -4.39
CA THR A 72 2.47 15.85 -5.78
C THR A 72 1.95 14.45 -6.08
N GLU A 73 2.57 13.44 -5.48
CA GLU A 73 2.16 12.05 -5.62
C GLU A 73 0.75 11.79 -5.07
N LEU A 74 0.29 12.55 -4.07
CA LEU A 74 -1.03 12.38 -3.47
C LEU A 74 -2.17 12.96 -4.32
N ARG A 75 -1.87 13.59 -5.44
CA ARG A 75 -2.87 14.20 -6.31
C ARG A 75 -3.79 13.20 -7.03
N TRP A 76 -3.56 11.91 -6.91
CA TRP A 76 -4.53 10.91 -7.37
C TRP A 76 -5.91 11.04 -6.72
N VAL A 77 -6.01 11.61 -5.52
CA VAL A 77 -7.31 11.90 -4.90
C VAL A 77 -8.13 12.91 -5.70
N ASP A 78 -7.49 13.72 -6.53
CA ASP A 78 -8.15 14.68 -7.42
C ASP A 78 -8.88 13.98 -8.58
N TRP A 79 -8.71 12.66 -8.73
CA TRP A 79 -9.40 11.81 -9.71
C TRP A 79 -10.92 11.87 -9.54
N LEU A 80 -11.39 11.97 -8.29
CA LEU A 80 -12.81 12.10 -7.97
C LEU A 80 -13.11 13.45 -7.30
N PRO A 81 -14.32 14.01 -7.50
CA PRO A 81 -14.78 15.16 -6.74
C PRO A 81 -14.75 14.85 -5.23
N ASN A 82 -14.20 15.77 -4.43
CA ASN A 82 -14.01 15.57 -2.98
C ASN A 82 -13.30 14.26 -2.62
N GLY A 83 -12.32 13.88 -3.42
CA GLY A 83 -11.60 12.63 -3.29
C GLY A 83 -10.96 12.46 -1.91
N ALA A 84 -11.02 11.24 -1.42
CA ALA A 84 -10.30 10.74 -0.27
C ALA A 84 -9.77 9.35 -0.61
N HIS A 85 -8.89 8.81 0.23
CA HIS A 85 -8.35 7.48 -0.01
C HIS A 85 -8.20 6.67 1.28
N LEU A 86 -8.23 5.35 1.11
CA LEU A 86 -7.78 4.36 2.06
C LEU A 86 -6.66 3.55 1.42
N PHE A 87 -5.69 3.12 2.21
CA PHE A 87 -4.68 2.18 1.75
C PHE A 87 -4.94 0.80 2.34
N PHE A 88 -4.92 -0.21 1.47
CA PHE A 88 -4.77 -1.61 1.84
C PHE A 88 -3.36 -2.05 1.45
N SER A 89 -2.60 -2.62 2.38
CA SER A 89 -1.16 -2.82 2.17
C SER A 89 -0.67 -4.18 2.67
N PRO A 90 -1.07 -5.30 2.04
CA PRO A 90 -0.64 -6.63 2.42
C PRO A 90 0.84 -6.87 2.06
N ILE A 91 1.48 -7.73 2.85
CA ILE A 91 2.84 -8.18 2.63
C ILE A 91 2.83 -9.58 2.03
N ALA A 92 3.74 -9.82 1.09
CA ALA A 92 3.99 -11.13 0.53
C ALA A 92 5.48 -11.42 0.40
N LYS A 93 5.81 -12.65 0.01
CA LYS A 93 7.14 -13.02 -0.43
C LYS A 93 7.51 -12.28 -1.72
N VAL A 94 8.80 -12.09 -1.95
CA VAL A 94 9.31 -11.57 -3.23
C VAL A 94 9.21 -12.68 -4.27
N SER A 95 8.02 -12.83 -4.83
CA SER A 95 7.66 -13.88 -5.78
C SER A 95 6.67 -13.32 -6.80
N GLY A 96 6.87 -13.64 -8.08
CA GLY A 96 5.94 -13.27 -9.14
C GLY A 96 4.56 -13.89 -8.95
N ASP A 97 4.48 -15.12 -8.43
CA ASP A 97 3.21 -15.82 -8.17
C ASP A 97 2.41 -15.13 -7.07
N ASP A 98 3.05 -14.80 -5.94
CA ASP A 98 2.41 -14.05 -4.86
C ASP A 98 1.96 -12.67 -5.32
N GLY A 99 2.82 -11.96 -6.07
CA GLY A 99 2.48 -10.64 -6.62
C GLY A 99 1.28 -10.70 -7.56
N MET A 100 1.25 -11.67 -8.45
CA MET A 100 0.14 -11.84 -9.39
C MET A 100 -1.15 -12.26 -8.66
N ALA A 101 -1.05 -13.15 -7.67
CA ALA A 101 -2.20 -13.56 -6.86
C ALA A 101 -2.82 -12.37 -6.09
N GLN A 102 -1.99 -11.53 -5.47
CA GLN A 102 -2.47 -10.30 -4.81
C GLN A 102 -3.08 -9.31 -5.80
N TYR A 103 -2.44 -9.10 -6.96
CA TYR A 103 -2.96 -8.23 -8.01
C TYR A 103 -4.35 -8.67 -8.48
N GLN A 104 -4.51 -9.96 -8.80
CA GLN A 104 -5.78 -10.51 -9.29
C GLN A 104 -6.88 -10.43 -8.24
N LEU A 105 -6.57 -10.73 -6.97
CA LEU A 105 -7.51 -10.59 -5.87
C LEU A 105 -8.00 -9.16 -5.73
N CYS A 106 -7.07 -8.23 -5.57
CA CYS A 106 -7.40 -6.82 -5.32
C CYS A 106 -8.16 -6.19 -6.49
N ARG A 107 -7.72 -6.48 -7.71
CA ARG A 107 -8.40 -5.99 -8.91
C ARG A 107 -9.84 -6.50 -8.98
N ARG A 108 -10.06 -7.79 -8.79
CA ARG A 108 -11.40 -8.38 -8.82
C ARG A 108 -12.30 -7.74 -7.75
N ARG A 109 -11.82 -7.55 -6.53
CA ARG A 109 -12.62 -6.93 -5.46
C ARG A 109 -12.94 -5.45 -5.73
N CYS A 110 -12.02 -4.71 -6.35
CA CYS A 110 -12.31 -3.35 -6.83
C CYS A 110 -13.40 -3.36 -7.91
N GLU A 111 -13.33 -4.28 -8.87
CA GLU A 111 -14.35 -4.44 -9.92
C GLU A 111 -15.74 -4.80 -9.31
N GLU A 112 -15.80 -5.72 -8.35
CA GLU A 112 -17.02 -6.08 -7.62
C GLU A 112 -17.62 -4.88 -6.85
N ALA A 113 -16.78 -4.03 -6.25
CA ALA A 113 -17.20 -2.80 -5.59
C ALA A 113 -17.64 -1.70 -6.58
N GLY A 114 -17.35 -1.86 -7.88
CA GLY A 114 -17.52 -0.81 -8.88
C GLY A 114 -16.59 0.38 -8.63
N MET A 115 -15.35 0.12 -8.19
CA MET A 115 -14.31 1.11 -7.89
C MET A 115 -13.08 0.88 -8.76
N ASP A 116 -12.35 1.96 -9.03
CA ASP A 116 -11.10 1.87 -9.79
C ASP A 116 -10.01 1.14 -8.99
N PHE A 117 -9.23 0.30 -9.68
CA PHE A 117 -8.06 -0.34 -9.11
C PHE A 117 -6.82 0.53 -9.34
N ILE A 118 -6.18 0.93 -8.26
CA ILE A 118 -4.88 1.62 -8.26
C ILE A 118 -3.95 0.85 -7.33
N GLY A 119 -2.93 0.20 -7.88
CA GLY A 119 -2.01 -0.62 -7.11
C GLY A 119 -0.55 -0.33 -7.43
N THR A 120 0.31 -0.46 -6.43
CA THR A 120 1.76 -0.33 -6.54
C THR A 120 2.43 -1.43 -5.71
N PHE A 121 3.42 -2.09 -6.27
CA PHE A 121 4.29 -2.98 -5.50
C PHE A 121 5.55 -2.24 -5.10
N VAL A 122 5.89 -2.30 -3.82
CA VAL A 122 7.21 -1.91 -3.31
C VAL A 122 7.96 -3.19 -2.98
N VAL A 123 9.02 -3.45 -3.74
CA VAL A 123 9.78 -4.69 -3.63
C VAL A 123 11.06 -4.42 -2.84
N GLY A 124 11.15 -5.00 -1.65
CA GLY A 124 12.35 -5.00 -0.82
C GLY A 124 13.23 -6.23 -1.09
N MET A 125 14.23 -6.44 -0.26
CA MET A 125 15.12 -7.61 -0.38
C MET A 125 14.48 -8.90 0.15
N ARG A 126 13.51 -8.80 1.05
CA ARG A 126 12.93 -9.94 1.77
C ARG A 126 11.40 -9.99 1.71
N GLU A 127 10.79 -8.88 1.44
CA GLU A 127 9.34 -8.71 1.41
C GLU A 127 8.91 -7.87 0.23
N MET A 128 7.68 -8.05 -0.18
CA MET A 128 7.00 -7.24 -1.17
C MET A 128 5.71 -6.70 -0.57
N HIS A 129 5.51 -5.41 -0.68
CA HIS A 129 4.30 -4.72 -0.22
C HIS A 129 3.43 -4.38 -1.43
N HIS A 130 2.19 -4.84 -1.45
CA HIS A 130 1.21 -4.44 -2.45
C HIS A 130 0.36 -3.31 -1.88
N ILE A 131 0.61 -2.08 -2.29
CA ILE A 131 -0.12 -0.91 -1.82
C ILE A 131 -1.26 -0.63 -2.79
N VAL A 132 -2.49 -0.93 -2.37
CA VAL A 132 -3.73 -0.64 -3.10
C VAL A 132 -4.33 0.64 -2.55
N CYS A 133 -4.55 1.61 -3.43
CA CYS A 133 -5.17 2.89 -3.09
C CYS A 133 -6.64 2.86 -3.47
N ILE A 134 -7.51 2.84 -2.48
CA ILE A 134 -8.96 2.88 -2.65
C ILE A 134 -9.39 4.35 -2.63
N VAL A 135 -9.71 4.91 -3.79
CA VAL A 135 -10.12 6.31 -3.94
C VAL A 135 -11.63 6.40 -3.95
N PHE A 136 -12.20 7.30 -3.14
CA PHE A 136 -13.63 7.47 -3.00
C PHE A 136 -14.03 8.93 -2.78
N ASN A 137 -15.29 9.27 -3.07
CA ASN A 137 -15.84 10.58 -2.76
C ASN A 137 -16.30 10.62 -1.29
N ARG A 138 -15.59 11.39 -0.44
CA ARG A 138 -15.87 11.49 1.00
C ARG A 138 -17.22 12.15 1.35
N LYS A 139 -17.84 12.87 0.42
CA LYS A 139 -19.16 13.49 0.62
C LYS A 139 -20.32 12.60 0.14
N ASP A 140 -20.04 11.58 -0.67
CA ASP A 140 -21.02 10.63 -1.13
C ASP A 140 -21.09 9.41 -0.20
N ARG A 141 -22.27 9.17 0.38
CA ARG A 141 -22.52 8.07 1.31
C ARG A 141 -22.30 6.71 0.67
N GLU A 142 -22.77 6.52 -0.56
CA GLU A 142 -22.62 5.26 -1.27
C GLU A 142 -21.14 4.96 -1.59
N SER A 143 -20.41 5.98 -2.02
CA SER A 143 -18.96 5.87 -2.27
C SER A 143 -18.18 5.49 -1.00
N ARG A 144 -18.52 6.10 0.15
CA ARG A 144 -17.91 5.73 1.45
C ARG A 144 -18.23 4.29 1.83
N ARG A 145 -19.50 3.87 1.68
CA ARG A 145 -19.94 2.51 2.00
C ARG A 145 -19.21 1.46 1.16
N LYS A 146 -19.06 1.71 -0.14
CA LYS A 146 -18.28 0.84 -1.05
C LYS A 146 -16.82 0.74 -0.64
N ALA A 147 -16.17 1.86 -0.35
CA ALA A 147 -14.78 1.89 0.09
C ALA A 147 -14.57 1.14 1.40
N HIS A 148 -15.48 1.31 2.35
CA HIS A 148 -15.45 0.61 3.63
C HIS A 148 -15.66 -0.91 3.47
N TRP A 149 -16.65 -1.33 2.69
CA TRP A 149 -16.86 -2.74 2.36
C TRP A 149 -15.62 -3.35 1.69
N LEU A 150 -15.06 -2.63 0.72
CA LEU A 150 -13.91 -3.10 -0.05
C LEU A 150 -12.69 -3.34 0.83
N ILE A 151 -12.33 -2.38 1.68
CA ILE A 151 -11.15 -2.54 2.55
C ILE A 151 -11.33 -3.68 3.56
N LYS A 152 -12.51 -3.81 4.17
CA LYS A 152 -12.79 -4.92 5.10
C LYS A 152 -12.69 -6.28 4.40
N THR A 153 -13.29 -6.41 3.23
CA THR A 153 -13.24 -7.65 2.45
C THR A 153 -11.82 -8.01 2.02
N LEU A 154 -11.03 -7.01 1.60
CA LEU A 154 -9.63 -7.23 1.23
C LEU A 154 -8.77 -7.70 2.41
N ILE A 155 -9.00 -7.17 3.61
CA ILE A 155 -8.33 -7.60 4.83
C ILE A 155 -8.62 -9.08 5.12
N ASP A 156 -9.89 -9.47 5.09
CA ASP A 156 -10.32 -10.84 5.37
C ASP A 156 -9.79 -11.83 4.31
N ASP A 157 -9.94 -11.50 3.03
CA ASP A 157 -9.43 -12.32 1.92
C ASP A 157 -7.89 -12.52 1.97
N ALA A 158 -7.16 -11.49 2.40
CA ALA A 158 -5.71 -11.56 2.56
C ALA A 158 -5.32 -12.43 3.75
N ALA A 159 -6.03 -12.29 4.87
CA ALA A 159 -5.82 -13.10 6.07
C ALA A 159 -6.01 -14.61 5.80
N GLU A 160 -7.04 -14.99 5.02
CA GLU A 160 -7.27 -16.38 4.60
C GLU A 160 -6.10 -16.97 3.79
N ARG A 161 -5.32 -16.12 3.12
CA ARG A 161 -4.12 -16.51 2.36
C ARG A 161 -2.81 -16.36 3.11
N GLY A 162 -2.87 -15.96 4.39
CA GLY A 162 -1.70 -15.71 5.21
C GLY A 162 -0.94 -14.44 4.86
N TRP A 163 -1.56 -13.50 4.15
CA TRP A 163 -1.00 -12.19 3.88
C TRP A 163 -1.43 -11.20 4.95
N GLY A 164 -0.50 -10.78 5.79
CA GLY A 164 -0.73 -9.77 6.81
C GLY A 164 -0.56 -8.36 6.26
N GLU A 165 -1.25 -7.40 6.84
CA GLU A 165 -1.09 -5.98 6.52
C GLU A 165 -0.11 -5.32 7.49
N TYR A 166 0.90 -4.58 7.02
CA TYR A 166 1.91 -3.96 7.88
C TYR A 166 1.48 -2.60 8.43
N ARG A 167 0.51 -1.97 7.81
CA ARG A 167 -0.10 -0.69 8.24
C ARG A 167 -1.53 -0.61 7.76
N THR A 168 -2.37 0.12 8.48
CA THR A 168 -3.75 0.30 8.05
C THR A 168 -4.33 1.63 8.52
N HIS A 169 -5.52 1.95 8.04
CA HIS A 169 -6.32 3.07 8.51
C HIS A 169 -6.76 2.86 9.96
N LEU A 170 -6.94 3.96 10.71
CA LEU A 170 -7.31 3.92 12.13
C LEU A 170 -8.55 3.06 12.41
N ALA A 171 -9.56 3.14 11.55
CA ALA A 171 -10.80 2.39 11.70
C ALA A 171 -10.63 0.86 11.51
N MET A 172 -9.53 0.40 10.91
CA MET A 172 -9.29 -1.01 10.60
C MET A 172 -8.27 -1.67 11.54
N MET A 173 -7.73 -0.95 12.51
CA MET A 173 -6.64 -1.46 13.36
C MET A 173 -7.03 -2.68 14.17
N ASP A 174 -8.24 -2.74 14.68
CA ASP A 174 -8.74 -3.91 15.43
C ASP A 174 -8.92 -5.12 14.52
N GLN A 175 -9.51 -4.93 13.33
CA GLN A 175 -9.66 -6.01 12.36
C GLN A 175 -8.30 -6.58 11.94
N ILE A 176 -7.33 -5.71 11.63
CA ILE A 176 -5.98 -6.14 11.28
C ILE A 176 -5.29 -6.87 12.43
N ALA A 177 -5.35 -6.34 13.66
CA ALA A 177 -4.75 -7.00 14.82
C ALA A 177 -5.31 -8.43 15.03
N ASN A 178 -6.60 -8.63 14.77
CA ASN A 178 -7.26 -9.92 14.88
C ASN A 178 -6.85 -10.92 13.79
N THR A 179 -6.32 -10.47 12.64
CA THR A 179 -5.81 -11.40 11.60
C THR A 179 -4.53 -12.11 12.03
N TYR A 180 -3.75 -11.55 12.97
CA TYR A 180 -2.54 -12.17 13.53
C TYR A 180 -2.89 -13.15 14.67
N SER A 181 -3.59 -14.22 14.31
CA SER A 181 -4.22 -15.16 15.24
C SER A 181 -3.30 -16.31 15.74
N PHE A 182 -2.04 -16.38 15.28
CA PHE A 182 -1.11 -17.44 15.66
C PHE A 182 -1.02 -17.61 17.18
N ASN A 183 -1.08 -18.87 17.63
CA ASN A 183 -1.00 -19.26 19.03
C ASN A 183 -1.97 -18.45 19.92
N ASP A 184 -3.24 -18.42 19.51
CA ASP A 184 -4.33 -17.73 20.23
C ASP A 184 -3.99 -16.25 20.47
N HIS A 185 -3.66 -15.54 19.39
CA HIS A 185 -3.30 -14.11 19.42
C HIS A 185 -2.13 -13.76 20.35
N ALA A 186 -1.10 -14.62 20.42
CA ALA A 186 0.03 -14.46 21.34
C ALA A 186 0.70 -13.09 21.23
N GLN A 187 0.85 -12.56 20.02
CA GLN A 187 1.44 -11.24 19.78
C GLN A 187 0.61 -10.12 20.41
N LEU A 188 -0.72 -10.12 20.17
CA LEU A 188 -1.62 -9.12 20.74
C LEU A 188 -1.61 -9.18 22.27
N LYS A 189 -1.68 -10.39 22.85
CA LYS A 189 -1.63 -10.61 24.30
C LYS A 189 -0.31 -10.12 24.93
N LEU A 190 0.81 -10.35 24.24
CA LEU A 190 2.11 -9.82 24.70
C LEU A 190 2.14 -8.30 24.67
N ASN A 191 1.70 -7.69 23.54
CA ASN A 191 1.64 -6.25 23.40
C ASN A 191 0.72 -5.60 24.44
N GLN A 192 -0.39 -6.23 24.76
CA GLN A 192 -1.31 -5.75 25.80
C GLN A 192 -0.67 -5.77 27.20
N LYS A 193 0.06 -6.85 27.55
CA LYS A 193 0.81 -6.91 28.82
C LYS A 193 1.87 -5.82 28.90
N ILE A 194 2.59 -5.56 27.80
CA ILE A 194 3.58 -4.49 27.76
C ILE A 194 2.88 -3.14 27.94
N LYS A 195 1.76 -2.94 27.23
CA LYS A 195 0.94 -1.71 27.32
C LYS A 195 0.50 -1.43 28.76
N ASP A 196 -0.11 -2.41 29.42
CA ASP A 196 -0.61 -2.25 30.78
C ASP A 196 0.50 -2.02 31.81
N THR A 197 1.68 -2.60 31.58
CA THR A 197 2.84 -2.42 32.45
C THR A 197 3.47 -1.03 32.33
N LEU A 198 3.67 -0.55 31.09
CA LEU A 198 4.36 0.72 30.82
C LEU A 198 3.43 1.94 30.87
N ASP A 199 2.14 1.73 30.62
CA ASP A 199 1.13 2.77 30.60
C ASP A 199 -0.11 2.39 31.43
N PRO A 200 0.04 2.25 32.75
CA PRO A 200 -1.06 1.77 33.62
C PRO A 200 -2.27 2.72 33.64
N LYS A 201 -2.08 3.98 33.22
CA LYS A 201 -3.19 4.95 33.07
C LYS A 201 -3.87 4.88 31.72
N GLY A 202 -3.29 4.16 30.74
CA GLY A 202 -3.85 4.01 29.40
C GLY A 202 -3.88 5.31 28.57
N ILE A 203 -2.90 6.20 28.75
CA ILE A 203 -2.87 7.55 28.14
C ILE A 203 -2.22 7.50 26.74
N LEU A 204 -1.23 6.60 26.53
CA LEU A 204 -0.41 6.57 25.34
C LEU A 204 -1.14 5.82 24.19
N SER A 205 -1.74 6.58 23.28
CA SER A 205 -2.36 6.07 22.04
C SER A 205 -3.17 4.78 22.25
N PRO A 206 -4.23 4.77 23.08
CA PRO A 206 -5.06 3.59 23.29
C PRO A 206 -5.69 3.15 21.96
N GLY A 207 -5.74 1.84 21.71
CA GLY A 207 -6.26 1.27 20.46
C GLY A 207 -5.31 1.32 19.26
N LYS A 208 -4.15 1.96 19.39
CA LYS A 208 -3.16 1.97 18.30
C LYS A 208 -2.70 0.55 17.98
N ASN A 209 -2.80 0.17 16.69
CA ASN A 209 -2.55 -1.19 16.18
C ASN A 209 -3.39 -2.28 16.90
N GLY A 210 -4.62 -1.94 17.31
CA GLY A 210 -5.52 -2.85 18.04
C GLY A 210 -5.10 -3.15 19.48
N VAL A 211 -4.11 -2.43 20.02
CA VAL A 211 -3.63 -2.65 21.40
C VAL A 211 -4.35 -1.70 22.35
N TRP A 212 -5.32 -2.22 23.09
CA TRP A 212 -6.09 -1.48 24.08
C TRP A 212 -5.57 -1.73 25.49
N PRO A 213 -5.53 -0.72 26.35
CA PRO A 213 -5.30 -0.95 27.78
C PRO A 213 -6.42 -1.81 28.35
N SER A 214 -6.11 -2.77 29.21
CA SER A 214 -7.10 -3.72 29.77
C SER A 214 -8.23 -3.03 30.57
N ARG A 215 -7.98 -1.83 31.06
CA ARG A 215 -8.95 -0.98 31.78
C ARG A 215 -10.00 -0.31 30.89
N TYR A 216 -9.83 -0.33 29.55
CA TYR A 216 -10.78 0.28 28.60
C TYR A 216 -11.77 -0.76 28.09
N ASN A 217 -13.02 -0.35 27.95
CA ASN A 217 -13.95 -1.08 27.10
C ASN A 217 -13.72 -0.63 25.64
N ALA A 218 -12.98 -1.44 24.87
CA ALA A 218 -12.60 -1.09 23.51
C ALA A 218 -13.80 -0.72 22.62
N GLU A 219 -14.96 -1.38 22.83
CA GLU A 219 -16.16 -1.13 22.01
C GLU A 219 -16.70 0.31 22.15
N GLU A 220 -16.49 0.96 23.30
CA GLU A 220 -16.92 2.34 23.50
C GLU A 220 -16.04 3.38 22.79
N TRP A 221 -14.83 2.97 22.33
CA TRP A 221 -13.82 3.85 21.78
C TRP A 221 -13.50 3.55 20.30
N LYS A 222 -14.07 2.50 19.75
CA LYS A 222 -13.90 2.19 18.32
C LYS A 222 -14.60 3.25 17.47
N ILE A 223 -14.02 3.52 16.30
CA ILE A 223 -14.67 4.34 15.28
C ILE A 223 -15.89 3.55 14.79
N MET A 224 -17.08 4.07 15.12
CA MET A 224 -18.35 3.44 14.76
C MET A 224 -18.57 3.52 13.24
N GLU A 225 -19.17 2.47 12.70
CA GLU A 225 -19.68 2.45 11.33
C GLU A 225 -21.04 3.19 11.30
N GLU A 226 -21.19 4.26 10.48
CA GLU A 226 -22.46 4.91 10.18
C GLU A 226 -23.13 4.31 8.93
#